data_95ab414c6b77122643187fc9327a71e1
#
_entry.id   95ab414c6b77122643187fc9327a71e1
#
_cell.length_a   1.000
_cell.length_b   1.000
_cell.length_c   1.000
_cell.angle_alpha   90.00
_cell.angle_beta   90.00
_cell.angle_gamma   90.00
#
_symmetry.space_group_name_H-M   'P 1'
#
loop_
_entity.id
_entity.type
_entity.pdbx_description
1 polymer ?
#
loop_
_entity_poly.entity_id
_entity_poly.type
_entity_poly.pdbx_seq_one_letter_code
_entity_poly.pdbx_strand_id
1 'polypeptide(L)'
;EEAVMTSLAQAFIGCEKLQRHMQFMLDVGSLYTIYNGNLLFHACVPLNPDGSLKEVDVFGTIYKGRALFDIFDQYVRDAFYSPDPELRKRGKDLIWYMWLGAGSPLFAKSKMATFEIYLVADKAARKEVKNPFYTLFDEEAVFDGIFEDFGLDPKTAHIVCGHVPVKVKDGEDPVKCNGKVFTIDGGFSSAYQGTTGIAGFTLIYSSQGYFLDAHKPLPSTQEAIDERLDIFSERRDVQLASEPILVAQTDLGSAIEEEIDALTMLL
;
A
#
# COMPACT_ATOMS: atom_id res chain seq x y z
N GLU A 1 13.72 27.57 -17.56
CA GLU A 1 13.20 26.29 -17.03
C GLU A 1 14.33 25.46 -16.44
N GLU A 2 15.41 25.16 -17.16
CA GLU A 2 16.55 24.38 -16.69
C GLU A 2 17.16 24.91 -15.38
N ALA A 3 17.38 26.22 -15.28
CA ALA A 3 17.89 26.83 -14.05
C ALA A 3 16.95 26.66 -12.83
N VAL A 4 15.64 26.68 -13.06
CA VAL A 4 14.64 26.44 -12.00
C VAL A 4 14.69 24.97 -11.56
N MET A 5 14.72 24.02 -12.50
CA MET A 5 14.83 22.60 -12.18
C MET A 5 16.12 22.27 -11.44
N THR A 6 17.23 22.85 -11.87
CA THR A 6 18.53 22.69 -11.18
C THR A 6 18.46 23.24 -9.75
N SER A 7 17.86 24.42 -9.56
CA SER A 7 17.70 25.02 -8.22
C SER A 7 16.83 24.17 -7.31
N LEU A 8 15.70 23.64 -7.82
CA LEU A 8 14.81 22.75 -7.06
C LEU A 8 15.52 21.45 -6.67
N ALA A 9 16.23 20.83 -7.61
CA ALA A 9 17.00 19.61 -7.32
C ALA A 9 18.09 19.85 -6.26
N GLN A 10 18.83 20.97 -6.37
CA GLN A 10 19.83 21.33 -5.38
C GLN A 10 19.23 21.61 -4.00
N ALA A 11 18.10 22.32 -3.95
CA ALA A 11 17.38 22.57 -2.69
C ALA A 11 16.92 21.26 -2.01
N PHE A 12 16.44 20.28 -2.79
CA PHE A 12 16.07 18.98 -2.28
C PHE A 12 17.29 18.19 -1.77
N ILE A 13 18.35 18.12 -2.58
CA ILE A 13 19.60 17.41 -2.23
C ILE A 13 20.26 18.04 -1.00
N GLY A 14 20.27 19.37 -0.90
CA GLY A 14 20.85 20.12 0.21
C GLY A 14 20.00 20.14 1.49
N CYS A 15 18.76 19.64 1.45
CA CYS A 15 17.89 19.62 2.63
C CYS A 15 18.17 18.40 3.51
N GLU A 16 18.96 18.56 4.55
CA GLU A 16 19.36 17.51 5.48
C GLU A 16 18.14 16.75 6.07
N LYS A 17 17.07 17.46 6.41
CA LYS A 17 15.85 16.84 6.96
C LYS A 17 15.19 15.90 5.95
N LEU A 18 15.11 16.28 4.68
CA LEU A 18 14.56 15.41 3.62
C LEU A 18 15.47 14.20 3.38
N GLN A 19 16.80 14.41 3.37
CA GLN A 19 17.73 13.28 3.22
C GLN A 19 17.59 12.27 4.36
N ARG A 20 17.44 12.70 5.60
CA ARG A 20 17.19 11.81 6.75
C ARG A 20 15.85 11.07 6.64
N HIS A 21 14.80 11.73 6.14
CA HIS A 21 13.51 11.06 5.91
C HIS A 21 13.64 9.99 4.82
N MET A 22 14.32 10.29 3.73
CA MET A 22 14.56 9.32 2.65
C MET A 22 15.37 8.13 3.16
N GLN A 23 16.44 8.39 3.93
CA GLN A 23 17.23 7.34 4.54
C GLN A 23 16.39 6.45 5.46
N PHE A 24 15.58 7.04 6.34
CA PHE A 24 14.69 6.29 7.21
C PHE A 24 13.71 5.40 6.41
N MET A 25 13.11 5.93 5.34
CA MET A 25 12.21 5.15 4.50
C MET A 25 12.92 3.96 3.83
N LEU A 26 14.19 4.11 3.47
CA LEU A 26 14.98 3.03 2.89
C LEU A 26 15.41 2.00 3.94
N ASP A 27 15.73 2.44 5.16
CA ASP A 27 16.24 1.55 6.21
C ASP A 27 15.13 0.66 6.80
N VAL A 28 13.91 1.20 6.96
CA VAL A 28 12.81 0.50 7.65
C VAL A 28 11.59 0.22 6.76
N GLY A 29 11.52 0.83 5.58
CA GLY A 29 10.41 0.64 4.65
C GLY A 29 10.62 -0.53 3.70
N SER A 30 9.53 -0.98 3.10
CA SER A 30 9.52 -1.96 2.01
C SER A 30 8.30 -1.73 1.11
N LEU A 31 8.27 -2.36 -0.06
CA LEU A 31 7.12 -2.28 -0.96
C LEU A 31 5.93 -3.10 -0.46
N TYR A 32 6.17 -4.09 0.38
CA TYR A 32 5.15 -4.83 1.11
C TYR A 32 5.72 -5.30 2.45
N THR A 33 4.84 -5.68 3.36
CA THR A 33 5.21 -6.41 4.57
C THR A 33 4.17 -7.47 4.87
N ILE A 34 4.60 -8.54 5.51
CA ILE A 34 3.73 -9.57 6.06
C ILE A 34 3.86 -9.50 7.57
N TYR A 35 2.73 -9.38 8.27
CA TYR A 35 2.71 -9.35 9.72
C TYR A 35 1.44 -10.01 10.26
N ASN A 36 1.60 -11.01 11.10
CA ASN A 36 0.51 -11.83 11.66
C ASN A 36 -0.47 -12.34 10.58
N GLY A 37 0.05 -12.88 9.47
CA GLY A 37 -0.76 -13.36 8.35
C GLY A 37 -1.40 -12.26 7.49
N ASN A 38 -1.13 -10.99 7.77
CA ASN A 38 -1.59 -9.88 6.95
C ASN A 38 -0.53 -9.48 5.93
N LEU A 39 -0.91 -9.42 4.65
CA LEU A 39 -0.12 -8.89 3.56
C LEU A 39 -0.48 -7.41 3.35
N LEU A 40 0.45 -6.52 3.67
CA LEU A 40 0.25 -5.08 3.57
C LEU A 40 1.07 -4.53 2.40
N PHE A 41 0.44 -3.75 1.52
CA PHE A 41 1.11 -3.02 0.44
C PHE A 41 0.34 -1.74 0.09
N HIS A 42 0.96 -0.85 -0.71
CA HIS A 42 0.35 0.45 -1.00
C HIS A 42 -0.89 0.35 -1.87
N ALA A 43 -0.80 -0.22 -3.09
CA ALA A 43 -1.89 -0.13 -4.06
C ALA A 43 -2.45 -1.50 -4.48
N CYS A 44 -1.72 -2.28 -5.26
CA CYS A 44 -2.22 -3.57 -5.75
C CYS A 44 -1.10 -4.57 -6.06
N VAL A 45 -1.43 -5.84 -6.09
CA VAL A 45 -0.68 -6.85 -6.85
C VAL A 45 -1.15 -6.74 -8.30
N PRO A 46 -0.28 -6.43 -9.28
CA PRO A 46 -0.69 -6.27 -10.67
C PRO A 46 -1.29 -7.55 -11.24
N LEU A 47 -2.52 -7.45 -11.78
CA LEU A 47 -3.28 -8.55 -12.38
C LEU A 47 -3.60 -8.28 -13.85
N ASN A 48 -3.82 -9.36 -14.59
CA ASN A 48 -4.49 -9.37 -15.88
C ASN A 48 -6.02 -9.41 -15.69
N PRO A 49 -6.82 -9.10 -16.73
CA PRO A 49 -8.27 -9.15 -16.64
C PRO A 49 -8.88 -10.52 -16.29
N ASP A 50 -8.14 -11.61 -16.53
CA ASP A 50 -8.52 -12.98 -16.18
C ASP A 50 -8.16 -13.39 -14.74
N GLY A 51 -7.61 -12.44 -13.95
CA GLY A 51 -7.18 -12.67 -12.57
C GLY A 51 -5.78 -13.27 -12.43
N SER A 52 -5.11 -13.63 -13.51
CA SER A 52 -3.72 -14.11 -13.45
C SER A 52 -2.75 -12.98 -13.07
N LEU A 53 -1.64 -13.34 -12.42
CA LEU A 53 -0.58 -12.41 -12.07
C LEU A 53 0.03 -11.80 -13.34
N LYS A 54 0.09 -10.46 -13.39
CA LYS A 54 0.63 -9.74 -14.54
C LYS A 54 2.14 -9.86 -14.61
N GLU A 55 2.63 -10.29 -15.74
CA GLU A 55 4.06 -10.33 -16.07
C GLU A 55 4.56 -8.93 -16.43
N VAL A 56 5.71 -8.56 -15.86
CA VAL A 56 6.37 -7.27 -16.07
C VAL A 56 7.83 -7.53 -16.43
N ASP A 57 8.27 -6.98 -17.57
CA ASP A 57 9.68 -7.01 -17.95
C ASP A 57 10.46 -5.96 -17.13
N VAL A 58 11.46 -6.42 -16.39
CA VAL A 58 12.40 -5.59 -15.65
C VAL A 58 13.79 -5.83 -16.21
N PHE A 59 14.21 -4.94 -17.11
CA PHE A 59 15.52 -5.00 -17.78
C PHE A 59 15.83 -6.35 -18.48
N GLY A 60 14.83 -6.93 -19.15
CA GLY A 60 14.96 -8.18 -19.91
C GLY A 60 14.67 -9.45 -19.11
N THR A 61 14.23 -9.33 -17.86
CA THR A 61 13.78 -10.46 -17.04
C THR A 61 12.32 -10.26 -16.65
N ILE A 62 11.51 -11.31 -16.78
CA ILE A 62 10.07 -11.27 -16.47
C ILE A 62 9.84 -11.60 -14.99
N TYR A 63 9.11 -10.73 -14.31
CA TYR A 63 8.70 -10.90 -12.91
C TYR A 63 7.19 -10.72 -12.77
N LYS A 64 6.59 -11.36 -11.76
CA LYS A 64 5.19 -11.21 -11.38
C LYS A 64 5.00 -11.49 -9.89
N GLY A 65 3.85 -11.09 -9.33
CA GLY A 65 3.49 -11.34 -7.95
C GLY A 65 4.57 -10.90 -6.96
N ARG A 66 4.86 -11.71 -5.96
CA ARG A 66 5.87 -11.44 -4.94
C ARG A 66 7.25 -11.12 -5.52
N ALA A 67 7.70 -11.90 -6.51
CA ALA A 67 9.01 -11.69 -7.13
C ALA A 67 9.13 -10.30 -7.80
N LEU A 68 8.01 -9.72 -8.28
CA LEU A 68 8.00 -8.37 -8.81
C LEU A 68 8.21 -7.32 -7.71
N PHE A 69 7.59 -7.49 -6.55
CA PHE A 69 7.82 -6.61 -5.41
C PHE A 69 9.27 -6.71 -4.91
N ASP A 70 9.79 -7.92 -4.78
CA ASP A 70 11.15 -8.17 -4.29
C ASP A 70 12.21 -7.52 -5.19
N ILE A 71 12.10 -7.69 -6.52
CA ILE A 71 13.06 -7.10 -7.46
C ILE A 71 12.92 -5.57 -7.49
N PHE A 72 11.73 -5.01 -7.36
CA PHE A 72 11.52 -3.58 -7.30
C PHE A 72 12.14 -2.98 -6.03
N ASP A 73 11.94 -3.62 -4.87
CA ASP A 73 12.56 -3.19 -3.60
C ASP A 73 14.09 -3.22 -3.68
N GLN A 74 14.65 -4.27 -4.29
CA GLN A 74 16.08 -4.37 -4.52
C GLN A 74 16.61 -3.20 -5.35
N TYR A 75 16.01 -2.90 -6.50
CA TYR A 75 16.44 -1.78 -7.35
C TYR A 75 16.26 -0.40 -6.68
N VAL A 76 15.25 -0.23 -5.84
CA VAL A 76 15.10 0.99 -5.02
C VAL A 76 16.31 1.15 -4.11
N ARG A 77 16.76 0.08 -3.44
CA ARG A 77 17.96 0.09 -2.60
C ARG A 77 19.22 0.32 -3.41
N ASP A 78 19.34 -0.33 -4.56
CA ASP A 78 20.48 -0.16 -5.48
C ASP A 78 20.62 1.29 -5.97
N ALA A 79 19.50 2.00 -6.17
CA ALA A 79 19.52 3.41 -6.55
C ALA A 79 20.28 4.30 -5.55
N PHE A 80 20.27 3.91 -4.27
CA PHE A 80 20.86 4.69 -3.18
C PHE A 80 22.20 4.12 -2.70
N TYR A 81 22.30 2.80 -2.57
CA TYR A 81 23.42 2.16 -1.87
C TYR A 81 24.43 1.48 -2.80
N SER A 82 24.06 1.14 -4.05
CA SER A 82 24.98 0.43 -4.92
C SER A 82 26.23 1.27 -5.24
N PRO A 83 27.43 0.71 -5.15
CA PRO A 83 28.64 1.35 -5.65
C PRO A 83 28.68 1.41 -7.19
N ASP A 84 27.94 0.51 -7.87
CA ASP A 84 27.89 0.43 -9.34
C ASP A 84 27.00 1.55 -9.93
N PRO A 85 27.56 2.43 -10.78
CA PRO A 85 26.80 3.52 -11.40
C PRO A 85 25.65 3.03 -12.29
N GLU A 86 25.80 1.89 -12.96
CA GLU A 86 24.76 1.33 -13.83
C GLU A 86 23.58 0.80 -13.01
N LEU A 87 23.83 0.10 -11.91
CA LEU A 87 22.77 -0.34 -10.99
C LEU A 87 22.06 0.86 -10.37
N ARG A 88 22.80 1.89 -9.93
CA ARG A 88 22.17 3.13 -9.46
C ARG A 88 21.28 3.79 -10.50
N LYS A 89 21.72 3.82 -11.76
CA LYS A 89 20.92 4.38 -12.84
C LYS A 89 19.66 3.57 -13.07
N ARG A 90 19.78 2.23 -13.21
CA ARG A 90 18.61 1.33 -13.36
C ARG A 90 17.64 1.46 -12.21
N GLY A 91 18.14 1.56 -10.98
CA GLY A 91 17.30 1.79 -9.79
C GLY A 91 16.51 3.09 -9.89
N LYS A 92 17.14 4.20 -10.31
CA LYS A 92 16.46 5.49 -10.52
C LYS A 92 15.42 5.42 -11.64
N ASP A 93 15.74 4.77 -12.75
CA ASP A 93 14.81 4.59 -13.87
C ASP A 93 13.60 3.75 -13.42
N LEU A 94 13.82 2.74 -12.58
CA LEU A 94 12.73 1.91 -12.04
C LEU A 94 11.88 2.65 -11.01
N ILE A 95 12.47 3.49 -10.15
CA ILE A 95 11.72 4.38 -9.24
C ILE A 95 10.78 5.27 -10.04
N TRP A 96 11.26 5.84 -11.16
CA TRP A 96 10.42 6.62 -12.06
C TRP A 96 9.31 5.78 -12.70
N TYR A 97 9.63 4.56 -13.14
CA TYR A 97 8.63 3.62 -13.67
C TYR A 97 7.57 3.27 -12.63
N MET A 98 7.95 3.05 -11.37
CA MET A 98 6.98 2.74 -10.31
C MET A 98 5.96 3.85 -10.07
N TRP A 99 6.33 5.11 -10.36
CA TRP A 99 5.42 6.25 -10.26
C TRP A 99 4.32 6.28 -11.31
N LEU A 100 4.55 5.74 -12.52
CA LEU A 100 3.66 5.91 -13.67
C LEU A 100 3.46 4.67 -14.55
N GLY A 101 4.16 3.58 -14.27
CA GLY A 101 4.16 2.39 -15.11
C GLY A 101 2.93 1.50 -14.92
N ALA A 102 2.38 1.00 -16.02
CA ALA A 102 1.16 0.18 -16.04
C ALA A 102 1.27 -1.16 -15.30
N GLY A 103 2.48 -1.65 -15.05
CA GLY A 103 2.75 -2.86 -14.26
C GLY A 103 3.22 -2.58 -12.84
N SER A 104 3.20 -1.31 -12.42
CA SER A 104 3.67 -0.93 -11.09
C SER A 104 2.66 -1.28 -10.00
N PRO A 105 3.09 -1.95 -8.92
CA PRO A 105 2.25 -2.19 -7.75
C PRO A 105 1.93 -0.92 -6.95
N LEU A 106 2.62 0.19 -7.22
CA LEU A 106 2.36 1.47 -6.54
C LEU A 106 1.43 2.38 -7.32
N PHE A 107 1.42 2.29 -8.65
CA PHE A 107 0.63 3.18 -9.50
C PHE A 107 -0.77 2.64 -9.81
N ALA A 108 -0.90 1.33 -10.00
CA ALA A 108 -2.16 0.59 -10.14
C ALA A 108 -3.12 1.07 -11.24
N LYS A 109 -2.61 1.71 -12.29
CA LYS A 109 -3.37 2.20 -13.44
C LYS A 109 -2.69 1.87 -14.76
N SER A 110 -3.45 1.92 -15.85
CA SER A 110 -2.96 1.62 -17.20
C SER A 110 -1.97 2.66 -17.74
N LYS A 111 -2.10 3.92 -17.34
CA LYS A 111 -1.24 5.05 -17.70
C LYS A 111 -1.51 6.25 -16.81
N MET A 112 -0.57 7.18 -16.77
CA MET A 112 -0.77 8.51 -16.22
C MET A 112 -1.16 9.46 -17.36
N ALA A 113 -2.37 10.03 -17.29
CA ALA A 113 -2.93 10.88 -18.34
C ALA A 113 -2.92 12.38 -17.98
N THR A 114 -1.95 12.83 -17.19
CA THR A 114 -1.90 14.22 -16.69
C THR A 114 -1.82 15.23 -17.82
N PHE A 115 -0.94 15.03 -18.79
CA PHE A 115 -0.79 15.95 -19.93
C PHE A 115 -1.98 15.85 -20.90
N GLU A 116 -2.48 14.66 -21.14
CA GLU A 116 -3.65 14.43 -21.98
C GLU A 116 -4.89 15.12 -21.41
N ILE A 117 -5.04 15.16 -20.08
CA ILE A 117 -6.16 15.85 -19.42
C ILE A 117 -6.14 17.36 -19.76
N TYR A 118 -4.99 17.97 -19.82
CA TYR A 118 -4.83 19.41 -20.09
C TYR A 118 -4.76 19.74 -21.58
N LEU A 119 -4.14 18.89 -22.39
CA LEU A 119 -3.71 19.26 -23.74
C LEU A 119 -4.49 18.55 -24.87
N VAL A 120 -5.16 17.43 -24.58
CA VAL A 120 -5.81 16.61 -25.61
C VAL A 120 -7.33 16.66 -25.44
N ALA A 121 -8.07 16.98 -26.48
CA ALA A 121 -9.54 17.06 -26.47
C ALA A 121 -10.20 15.68 -26.42
N ASP A 122 -9.56 14.64 -26.97
CA ASP A 122 -10.09 13.29 -27.01
C ASP A 122 -10.22 12.69 -25.60
N LYS A 123 -11.45 12.39 -25.20
CA LYS A 123 -11.75 11.79 -23.88
C LYS A 123 -11.17 10.38 -23.74
N ALA A 124 -11.03 9.62 -24.82
CA ALA A 124 -10.45 8.28 -24.76
C ALA A 124 -8.95 8.35 -24.39
N ALA A 125 -8.24 9.34 -24.95
CA ALA A 125 -6.84 9.57 -24.61
C ALA A 125 -6.60 9.96 -23.14
N ARG A 126 -7.62 10.54 -22.47
CA ARG A 126 -7.56 10.98 -21.05
C ARG A 126 -7.92 9.86 -20.07
N LYS A 127 -8.45 8.74 -20.54
CA LYS A 127 -8.98 7.69 -19.67
C LYS A 127 -7.85 6.90 -19.04
N GLU A 128 -7.76 6.96 -17.73
CA GLU A 128 -6.96 6.05 -16.90
C GLU A 128 -7.84 4.88 -16.46
N VAL A 129 -7.35 3.65 -16.67
CA VAL A 129 -8.05 2.44 -16.26
C VAL A 129 -7.32 1.85 -15.05
N LYS A 130 -8.06 1.59 -13.98
CA LYS A 130 -7.52 0.93 -12.78
C LYS A 130 -7.05 -0.48 -13.12
N ASN A 131 -6.07 -0.98 -12.36
CA ASN A 131 -5.65 -2.37 -12.45
C ASN A 131 -6.84 -3.31 -12.17
N PRO A 132 -6.94 -4.46 -12.83
CA PRO A 132 -8.01 -5.45 -12.59
C PRO A 132 -8.14 -5.90 -11.13
N PHE A 133 -7.09 -5.80 -10.32
CA PHE A 133 -7.15 -6.02 -8.88
C PHE A 133 -8.37 -5.37 -8.21
N TYR A 134 -8.71 -4.13 -8.61
CA TYR A 134 -9.84 -3.38 -8.04
C TYR A 134 -11.22 -3.75 -8.61
N THR A 135 -11.28 -4.62 -9.58
CA THR A 135 -12.53 -5.05 -10.21
C THR A 135 -12.83 -6.53 -10.00
N LEU A 136 -11.90 -7.28 -9.42
CA LEU A 136 -11.99 -8.73 -9.20
C LEU A 136 -12.27 -9.11 -7.74
N PHE A 137 -12.74 -8.18 -6.91
CA PHE A 137 -13.00 -8.45 -5.49
C PHE A 137 -14.05 -9.52 -5.22
N ASP A 138 -14.88 -9.84 -6.21
CA ASP A 138 -15.86 -10.93 -6.10
C ASP A 138 -15.29 -12.31 -6.48
N GLU A 139 -14.07 -12.34 -7.01
CA GLU A 139 -13.38 -13.55 -7.46
C GLU A 139 -12.40 -14.06 -6.39
N GLU A 140 -12.91 -14.72 -5.36
CA GLU A 140 -12.13 -15.15 -4.19
C GLU A 140 -10.88 -15.97 -4.55
N ALA A 141 -10.98 -16.85 -5.54
CA ALA A 141 -9.88 -17.69 -6.01
C ALA A 141 -8.68 -16.87 -6.54
N VAL A 142 -8.92 -15.66 -7.06
CA VAL A 142 -7.84 -14.76 -7.51
C VAL A 142 -7.00 -14.31 -6.32
N PHE A 143 -7.67 -13.95 -5.21
CA PHE A 143 -6.99 -13.51 -4.00
C PHE A 143 -6.32 -14.66 -3.26
N ASP A 144 -6.90 -15.85 -3.29
CA ASP A 144 -6.27 -17.08 -2.79
C ASP A 144 -4.95 -17.34 -3.51
N GLY A 145 -4.90 -17.18 -4.83
CA GLY A 145 -3.67 -17.28 -5.62
C GLY A 145 -2.62 -16.21 -5.26
N ILE A 146 -3.05 -15.00 -4.87
CA ILE A 146 -2.12 -13.97 -4.37
C ILE A 146 -1.53 -14.41 -3.02
N PHE A 147 -2.35 -14.89 -2.08
CA PHE A 147 -1.85 -15.37 -0.80
C PHE A 147 -0.84 -16.50 -0.96
N GLU A 148 -1.13 -17.49 -1.81
CA GLU A 148 -0.22 -18.59 -2.11
C GLU A 148 1.10 -18.11 -2.69
N ASP A 149 1.10 -17.15 -3.63
CA ASP A 149 2.31 -16.56 -4.24
C ASP A 149 3.18 -15.84 -3.20
N PHE A 150 2.55 -15.21 -2.18
CA PHE A 150 3.26 -14.60 -1.07
C PHE A 150 3.60 -15.57 0.07
N GLY A 151 3.24 -16.85 -0.04
CA GLY A 151 3.52 -17.89 0.95
C GLY A 151 2.61 -17.84 2.18
N LEU A 152 1.38 -17.34 2.01
CA LEU A 152 0.37 -17.22 3.06
C LEU A 152 -0.74 -18.27 2.90
N ASP A 153 -1.38 -18.65 4.01
CA ASP A 153 -2.56 -19.53 3.99
C ASP A 153 -3.81 -18.72 3.60
N PRO A 154 -4.45 -19.02 2.44
CA PRO A 154 -5.63 -18.31 1.99
C PRO A 154 -6.84 -18.35 2.94
N LYS A 155 -6.85 -19.29 3.88
CA LYS A 155 -7.95 -19.43 4.85
C LYS A 155 -7.90 -18.42 5.99
N THR A 156 -6.69 -17.93 6.30
CA THR A 156 -6.44 -17.08 7.47
C THR A 156 -5.82 -15.75 7.13
N ALA A 157 -5.25 -15.63 5.91
CA ALA A 157 -4.56 -14.44 5.47
C ALA A 157 -5.51 -13.32 5.06
N HIS A 158 -5.03 -12.08 5.22
CA HIS A 158 -5.73 -10.88 4.78
C HIS A 158 -4.80 -9.97 3.99
N ILE A 159 -5.37 -9.23 3.04
CA ILE A 159 -4.70 -8.12 2.36
C ILE A 159 -5.15 -6.81 2.99
N VAL A 160 -4.19 -5.93 3.27
CA VAL A 160 -4.45 -4.54 3.66
C VAL A 160 -3.81 -3.62 2.63
N CYS A 161 -4.62 -2.84 1.93
CA CYS A 161 -4.15 -1.95 0.87
C CYS A 161 -4.84 -0.57 0.91
N GLY A 162 -4.34 0.35 0.10
CA GLY A 162 -4.85 1.72 -0.01
C GLY A 162 -4.87 2.22 -1.46
N HIS A 163 -4.35 3.44 -1.70
CA HIS A 163 -4.18 4.11 -2.99
C HIS A 163 -5.48 4.52 -3.71
N VAL A 164 -6.51 3.69 -3.67
CA VAL A 164 -7.81 4.00 -4.25
C VAL A 164 -8.79 4.27 -3.11
N PRO A 165 -9.13 5.55 -2.86
CA PRO A 165 -10.00 5.90 -1.75
C PRO A 165 -11.38 5.24 -1.87
N VAL A 166 -11.86 4.71 -0.75
CA VAL A 166 -13.20 4.13 -0.63
C VAL A 166 -14.23 5.24 -0.62
N LYS A 167 -15.19 5.18 -1.52
CA LYS A 167 -16.26 6.16 -1.61
C LYS A 167 -17.46 5.72 -0.79
N VAL A 168 -17.38 5.92 0.52
CA VAL A 168 -18.47 5.60 1.45
C VAL A 168 -19.78 6.30 1.05
N LYS A 169 -19.66 7.53 0.53
CA LYS A 169 -20.79 8.30 0.01
C LYS A 169 -21.55 7.59 -1.11
N ASP A 170 -20.85 6.80 -1.93
CA ASP A 170 -21.41 6.03 -3.03
C ASP A 170 -21.80 4.59 -2.59
N GLY A 171 -21.72 4.28 -1.29
CA GLY A 171 -22.04 2.98 -0.71
C GLY A 171 -20.92 1.94 -0.81
N GLU A 172 -19.70 2.35 -1.14
CA GLU A 172 -18.56 1.42 -1.16
C GLU A 172 -18.19 0.97 0.26
N ASP A 173 -17.97 -0.32 0.43
CA ASP A 173 -17.47 -0.92 1.68
C ASP A 173 -15.94 -1.08 1.60
N PRO A 174 -15.15 -0.70 2.62
CA PRO A 174 -13.72 -0.96 2.68
C PRO A 174 -13.36 -2.44 2.83
N VAL A 175 -14.29 -3.27 3.32
CA VAL A 175 -14.12 -4.72 3.44
C VAL A 175 -14.58 -5.39 2.16
N LYS A 176 -13.67 -6.05 1.48
CA LYS A 176 -13.88 -6.68 0.17
C LYS A 176 -13.60 -8.18 0.24
N CYS A 177 -13.94 -8.91 -0.82
CA CYS A 177 -13.60 -10.32 -0.99
C CYS A 177 -13.98 -11.17 0.24
N ASN A 178 -15.23 -11.08 0.67
CA ASN A 178 -15.74 -11.80 1.85
C ASN A 178 -14.89 -11.65 3.13
N GLY A 179 -14.28 -10.47 3.32
CA GLY A 179 -13.43 -10.17 4.48
C GLY A 179 -11.94 -10.44 4.27
N LYS A 180 -11.52 -10.95 3.11
CA LYS A 180 -10.09 -11.21 2.83
C LYS A 180 -9.29 -9.96 2.47
N VAL A 181 -9.94 -8.88 2.04
CA VAL A 181 -9.25 -7.65 1.59
C VAL A 181 -9.82 -6.43 2.30
N PHE A 182 -8.95 -5.65 2.92
CA PHE A 182 -9.24 -4.37 3.56
C PHE A 182 -8.63 -3.23 2.75
N THR A 183 -9.48 -2.41 2.13
CA THR A 183 -9.04 -1.17 1.49
C THR A 183 -9.25 -0.03 2.47
N ILE A 184 -8.19 0.41 3.15
CA ILE A 184 -8.28 1.35 4.28
C ILE A 184 -8.05 2.83 3.89
N ASP A 185 -7.96 3.13 2.59
CA ASP A 185 -7.80 4.51 2.11
C ASP A 185 -9.16 5.22 2.07
N GLY A 186 -9.35 6.19 2.94
CA GLY A 186 -10.51 7.07 2.95
C GLY A 186 -10.20 8.47 2.45
N GLY A 187 -8.93 8.75 2.09
CA GLY A 187 -8.46 10.08 1.70
C GLY A 187 -8.49 11.06 2.87
N PHE A 188 -7.53 10.96 3.81
CA PHE A 188 -7.43 11.86 4.98
C PHE A 188 -7.33 13.35 4.62
N SER A 189 -6.88 13.68 3.41
CA SER A 189 -6.86 15.07 2.94
C SER A 189 -8.27 15.63 2.81
N SER A 190 -8.48 16.83 3.31
CA SER A 190 -9.77 17.56 3.18
C SER A 190 -10.26 17.66 1.72
N ALA A 191 -9.34 17.68 0.75
CA ALA A 191 -9.65 17.70 -0.67
C ALA A 191 -10.43 16.44 -1.15
N TYR A 192 -10.23 15.29 -0.50
CA TYR A 192 -10.89 14.04 -0.86
C TYR A 192 -12.19 13.80 -0.08
N GLN A 193 -12.34 14.36 1.11
CA GLN A 193 -13.48 14.13 2.02
C GLN A 193 -14.84 14.41 1.38
N GLY A 194 -14.90 15.46 0.55
CA GLY A 194 -16.12 15.78 -0.21
C GLY A 194 -16.52 14.70 -1.22
N THR A 195 -15.56 13.91 -1.72
CA THR A 195 -15.77 12.82 -2.67
C THR A 195 -16.01 11.49 -1.95
N THR A 196 -15.23 11.20 -0.91
CA THR A 196 -15.29 9.93 -0.18
C THR A 196 -16.40 9.89 0.85
N GLY A 197 -16.77 11.03 1.42
CA GLY A 197 -17.75 11.15 2.52
C GLY A 197 -17.19 10.76 3.89
N ILE A 198 -15.89 10.58 4.01
CA ILE A 198 -15.19 10.13 5.22
C ILE A 198 -13.79 10.76 5.28
N ALA A 199 -13.21 10.85 6.49
CA ALA A 199 -11.83 11.30 6.67
C ALA A 199 -10.81 10.15 6.55
N GLY A 200 -11.21 8.90 6.75
CA GLY A 200 -10.32 7.75 6.63
C GLY A 200 -10.75 6.57 7.47
N PHE A 201 -9.96 5.50 7.40
CA PHE A 201 -10.18 4.28 8.18
C PHE A 201 -8.94 3.93 9.00
N THR A 202 -9.17 3.30 10.15
CA THR A 202 -8.15 2.59 10.92
C THR A 202 -8.58 1.14 11.06
N LEU A 203 -7.78 0.22 10.54
CA LEU A 203 -7.93 -1.21 10.80
C LEU A 203 -7.21 -1.55 12.10
N ILE A 204 -7.90 -2.19 13.01
CA ILE A 204 -7.37 -2.63 14.31
C ILE A 204 -7.38 -4.14 14.34
N TYR A 205 -6.21 -4.74 14.55
CA TYR A 205 -6.03 -6.16 14.83
C TYR A 205 -5.67 -6.34 16.31
N SER A 206 -6.41 -7.18 16.98
CA SER A 206 -6.26 -7.44 18.42
C SER A 206 -6.47 -8.90 18.75
N SER A 207 -6.36 -9.26 20.04
CA SER A 207 -6.71 -10.63 20.52
C SER A 207 -8.15 -11.04 20.24
N GLN A 208 -9.03 -10.10 19.92
CA GLN A 208 -10.44 -10.37 19.63
C GLN A 208 -10.73 -10.43 18.11
N GLY A 209 -9.74 -10.20 17.27
CA GLY A 209 -9.89 -10.18 15.82
C GLY A 209 -9.74 -8.79 15.20
N TYR A 210 -10.49 -8.52 14.14
CA TYR A 210 -10.39 -7.31 13.34
C TYR A 210 -11.55 -6.36 13.56
N PHE A 211 -11.21 -5.09 13.77
CA PHE A 211 -12.16 -3.98 13.91
C PHE A 211 -11.79 -2.89 12.90
N LEU A 212 -12.78 -2.15 12.44
CA LEU A 212 -12.58 -1.04 11.54
C LEU A 212 -13.21 0.22 12.14
N ASP A 213 -12.37 1.23 12.38
CA ASP A 213 -12.81 2.55 12.80
C ASP A 213 -12.90 3.47 11.58
N ALA A 214 -14.10 3.98 11.32
CA ALA A 214 -14.38 4.95 10.27
C ALA A 214 -14.36 6.35 10.87
N HIS A 215 -13.41 7.20 10.43
CA HIS A 215 -13.23 8.55 10.97
C HIS A 215 -14.09 9.56 10.21
N LYS A 216 -14.89 10.33 10.93
CA LYS A 216 -15.67 11.42 10.35
C LYS A 216 -14.79 12.66 10.10
N PRO A 217 -15.07 13.44 9.05
CA PRO A 217 -14.38 14.70 8.82
C PRO A 217 -14.49 15.63 10.03
N LEU A 218 -13.36 16.23 10.42
CA LEU A 218 -13.37 17.31 11.40
C LEU A 218 -13.83 18.60 10.70
N PRO A 219 -14.82 19.36 11.25
CA PRO A 219 -15.34 20.54 10.58
C PRO A 219 -14.26 21.60 10.39
N SER A 220 -13.75 22.16 11.45
CA SER A 220 -12.58 23.05 11.43
C SER A 220 -11.89 23.00 12.79
N THR A 221 -10.63 23.39 12.84
CA THR A 221 -9.89 23.47 14.11
C THR A 221 -10.54 24.45 15.07
N GLN A 222 -11.00 25.61 14.57
CA GLN A 222 -11.65 26.64 15.40
C GLN A 222 -12.97 26.14 15.96
N GLU A 223 -13.84 25.57 15.13
CA GLU A 223 -15.11 24.99 15.52
C GLU A 223 -14.94 23.83 16.51
N ALA A 224 -13.95 22.98 16.29
CA ALA A 224 -13.63 21.91 17.23
C ALA A 224 -13.20 22.42 18.61
N ILE A 225 -12.46 23.54 18.66
CA ILE A 225 -12.04 24.16 19.91
C ILE A 225 -13.25 24.87 20.60
N ASP A 226 -14.01 25.66 19.85
CA ASP A 226 -15.11 26.46 20.38
C ASP A 226 -16.24 25.58 20.90
N GLU A 227 -16.57 24.51 20.19
CA GLU A 227 -17.62 23.55 20.53
C GLU A 227 -17.14 22.37 21.37
N ARG A 228 -15.82 22.28 21.61
CA ARG A 228 -15.17 21.17 22.32
C ARG A 228 -15.49 19.82 21.68
N LEU A 229 -15.48 19.79 20.34
CA LEU A 229 -15.74 18.58 19.58
C LEU A 229 -14.54 17.64 19.68
N ASP A 230 -14.84 16.35 19.83
CA ASP A 230 -13.86 15.28 19.70
C ASP A 230 -13.89 14.68 18.28
N ILE A 231 -12.87 13.92 17.92
CA ILE A 231 -12.85 13.17 16.68
C ILE A 231 -13.78 11.97 16.84
N PHE A 232 -14.89 11.99 16.11
CA PHE A 232 -15.82 10.86 16.12
C PHE A 232 -15.40 9.79 15.13
N SER A 233 -15.26 8.57 15.64
CA SER A 233 -15.04 7.37 14.84
C SER A 233 -16.19 6.40 15.08
N GLU A 234 -16.65 5.78 14.00
CA GLU A 234 -17.63 4.69 14.07
C GLU A 234 -16.89 3.37 13.98
N ARG A 235 -16.89 2.62 15.08
CA ARG A 235 -16.29 1.29 15.14
C ARG A 235 -17.29 0.25 14.68
N ARG A 236 -16.83 -0.67 13.82
CA ARG A 236 -17.55 -1.90 13.53
C ARG A 236 -16.65 -3.12 13.67
N ASP A 237 -17.24 -4.22 14.09
CA ASP A 237 -16.60 -5.52 14.04
C ASP A 237 -16.53 -5.98 12.59
N VAL A 238 -15.38 -6.48 12.17
CA VAL A 238 -15.18 -7.01 10.81
C VAL A 238 -15.10 -8.52 10.85
N GLN A 239 -14.21 -9.03 11.66
CA GLN A 239 -14.03 -10.48 11.84
C GLN A 239 -13.59 -10.74 13.29
N LEU A 240 -14.48 -11.31 14.07
CA LEU A 240 -14.19 -11.66 15.46
C LEU A 240 -13.53 -13.05 15.53
N ALA A 241 -12.49 -13.16 16.34
CA ALA A 241 -11.92 -14.45 16.69
C ALA A 241 -12.89 -15.23 17.57
N SER A 242 -13.04 -16.54 17.31
CA SER A 242 -13.87 -17.43 18.13
C SER A 242 -13.32 -17.60 19.54
N GLU A 243 -11.99 -17.51 19.68
CA GLU A 243 -11.25 -17.50 20.93
C GLU A 243 -10.19 -16.41 20.88
N PRO A 244 -9.81 -15.81 22.04
CA PRO A 244 -8.80 -14.77 22.04
C PRO A 244 -7.47 -15.25 21.47
N ILE A 245 -6.92 -14.50 20.52
CA ILE A 245 -5.60 -14.75 19.94
C ILE A 245 -4.53 -14.45 21.01
N LEU A 246 -3.72 -15.45 21.30
CA LEU A 246 -2.64 -15.32 22.27
C LEU A 246 -1.38 -14.74 21.63
N VAL A 247 -0.51 -14.11 22.42
CA VAL A 247 0.79 -13.58 21.93
C VAL A 247 1.62 -14.70 21.30
N ALA A 248 1.65 -15.89 21.85
CA ALA A 248 2.34 -17.06 21.29
C ALA A 248 1.88 -17.46 19.86
N GLN A 249 0.72 -16.99 19.42
CA GLN A 249 0.16 -17.25 18.09
C GLN A 249 0.48 -16.12 17.09
N THR A 250 1.30 -15.16 17.49
CA THR A 250 1.70 -14.01 16.67
C THR A 250 3.15 -14.13 16.24
N ASP A 251 3.55 -13.37 15.21
CA ASP A 251 4.94 -13.31 14.76
C ASP A 251 5.88 -12.84 15.87
N LEU A 252 5.42 -11.92 16.73
CA LEU A 252 6.17 -11.49 17.92
C LEU A 252 6.35 -12.65 18.93
N GLY A 253 5.30 -13.43 19.16
CA GLY A 253 5.36 -14.60 20.04
C GLY A 253 6.35 -15.63 19.54
N SER A 254 6.32 -15.95 18.25
CA SER A 254 7.28 -16.87 17.62
C SER A 254 8.71 -16.40 17.77
N ALA A 255 8.98 -15.09 17.55
CA ALA A 255 10.32 -14.52 17.74
C ALA A 255 10.79 -14.61 19.20
N ILE A 256 9.89 -14.41 20.18
CA ILE A 256 10.20 -14.56 21.61
C ILE A 256 10.51 -16.03 21.96
N GLU A 257 9.76 -16.98 21.41
CA GLU A 257 10.02 -18.41 21.62
C GLU A 257 11.38 -18.84 21.05
N GLU A 258 11.73 -18.38 19.85
CA GLU A 258 13.06 -18.63 19.26
C GLU A 258 14.19 -18.08 20.15
N GLU A 259 14.01 -16.90 20.74
CA GLU A 259 15.00 -16.29 21.65
C GLU A 259 15.10 -17.09 22.96
N ILE A 260 13.98 -17.55 23.53
CA ILE A 260 13.96 -18.39 24.72
C ILE A 260 14.69 -19.70 24.45
N ASP A 261 14.43 -20.35 23.32
CA ASP A 261 15.09 -21.59 22.93
C ASP A 261 16.59 -21.41 22.77
N ALA A 262 17.02 -20.33 22.10
CA ALA A 262 18.44 -20.00 21.93
C ALA A 262 19.14 -19.77 23.28
N LEU A 263 18.50 -19.06 24.21
CA LEU A 263 19.04 -18.82 25.54
C LEU A 263 19.08 -20.11 26.39
N THR A 264 18.09 -20.98 26.24
CA THR A 264 18.04 -22.26 26.95
C THR A 264 19.16 -23.20 26.51
N MET A 265 19.56 -23.15 25.23
CA MET A 265 20.70 -23.93 24.72
C MET A 265 22.06 -23.47 25.25
N LEU A 266 22.14 -22.23 25.81
CA LEU A 266 23.37 -21.68 26.39
C LEU A 266 23.53 -22.02 27.86
N LEU A 267 22.51 -22.53 28.52
CA LEU A 267 22.52 -22.98 29.93
C LEU A 267 22.86 -24.46 30.05
#